data_8dd0c24c666122a098e8ffe0a826c8f4
#
_entry.id   8dd0c24c666122a098e8ffe0a826c8f4
#
_cell.length_a   1.000
_cell.length_b   1.000
_cell.length_c   1.000
_cell.angle_alpha   90.00
_cell.angle_beta   90.00
_cell.angle_gamma   90.00
#
_symmetry.space_group_name_H-M   'P 1'
#
loop_
_entity.id
_entity.type
_entity.pdbx_description
1 polymer ?
#
loop_
_entity_poly.entity_id
_entity_poly.type
_entity_poly.pdbx_seq_one_letter_code
_entity_poly.pdbx_strand_id
1 'polypeptide(L)'
;MIRNLTFQVLLAGLLGLALGYFFGSVTGAPAVVDQGIIFLKESFLAVLRMLIGPLIFFSLLNGITSLGSIVKLKTLGGATIGYYFFTTSVATSLGLLAVFFIQPWTDHPPLENVESISNSALLLQPGDGSLFGVFGSLASQAFTNPVAAIANLNILGIVTNAVLFGLAATIVLPEESIFFEFVRNCNLLISKILGWVILLLPIGIFAILFEFSAQTISGDMDGGALVFQLLDFSGLVVGLTLFHGLIVLPLIAWLAVSMSPFELFRKISRPLIVAFSTSSSSSTLPVSIRTAEEDLSIDTRVSSFVLPLGATINMDGTALFEALAAVFLAYLYGVE
;
A
#
# COMPACT_ATOMS: atom_id res chain seq x y z
N MET A 1 4.06 27.44 4.59
CA MET A 1 3.36 26.39 5.32
C MET A 1 2.14 25.83 4.58
N ILE A 2 1.27 26.66 4.00
CA ILE A 2 0.03 26.22 3.29
C ILE A 2 0.30 25.37 2.04
N ARG A 3 1.54 25.29 1.57
CA ARG A 3 1.95 24.60 0.34
C ARG A 3 2.33 23.09 0.56
N ASN A 4 2.31 22.60 1.79
CA ASN A 4 2.58 21.21 2.10
C ASN A 4 1.28 20.42 2.12
N LEU A 5 1.15 19.43 1.22
CA LEU A 5 -0.03 18.56 1.10
C LEU A 5 -0.39 17.88 2.43
N THR A 6 0.59 17.40 3.16
CA THR A 6 0.39 16.76 4.47
C THR A 6 -0.30 17.72 5.45
N PHE A 7 0.14 19.00 5.50
CA PHE A 7 -0.49 19.99 6.34
C PHE A 7 -1.94 20.28 5.90
N GLN A 8 -2.19 20.37 4.59
CA GLN A 8 -3.55 20.56 4.05
C GLN A 8 -4.47 19.40 4.42
N VAL A 9 -3.99 18.15 4.31
CA VAL A 9 -4.75 16.93 4.66
C VAL A 9 -5.06 16.92 6.16
N LEU A 10 -4.08 17.21 7.02
CA LEU A 10 -4.29 17.26 8.47
C LEU A 10 -5.29 18.37 8.85
N LEU A 11 -5.15 19.57 8.27
CA LEU A 11 -6.06 20.67 8.52
C LEU A 11 -7.49 20.34 8.04
N ALA A 12 -7.61 19.80 6.84
CA ALA A 12 -8.89 19.36 6.28
C ALA A 12 -9.54 18.26 7.13
N GLY A 13 -8.76 17.32 7.61
CA GLY A 13 -9.24 16.27 8.52
C GLY A 13 -9.76 16.84 9.85
N LEU A 14 -8.99 17.71 10.50
CA LEU A 14 -9.41 18.37 11.74
C LEU A 14 -10.68 19.22 11.54
N LEU A 15 -10.76 19.95 10.43
CA LEU A 15 -11.97 20.73 10.09
C LEU A 15 -13.17 19.81 9.82
N GLY A 16 -12.95 18.69 9.12
CA GLY A 16 -14.00 17.67 8.89
C GLY A 16 -14.55 17.13 10.20
N LEU A 17 -13.67 16.69 11.11
CA LEU A 17 -14.07 16.21 12.43
C LEU A 17 -14.81 17.28 13.25
N ALA A 18 -14.28 18.50 13.30
CA ALA A 18 -14.88 19.57 14.11
C ALA A 18 -16.25 19.99 13.57
N LEU A 19 -16.41 20.16 12.27
CA LEU A 19 -17.68 20.53 11.66
C LEU A 19 -18.69 19.38 11.69
N GLY A 20 -18.25 18.14 11.45
CA GLY A 20 -19.10 16.97 11.59
C GLY A 20 -19.64 16.83 13.01
N TYR A 21 -18.78 17.01 14.02
CA TYR A 21 -19.20 17.06 15.42
C TYR A 21 -20.24 18.16 15.69
N PHE A 22 -19.98 19.38 15.21
CA PHE A 22 -20.89 20.51 15.42
C PHE A 22 -22.27 20.25 14.79
N PHE A 23 -22.31 19.82 13.53
CA PHE A 23 -23.57 19.54 12.85
C PHE A 23 -24.29 18.31 13.37
N GLY A 24 -23.56 17.29 13.81
CA GLY A 24 -24.14 16.07 14.42
C GLY A 24 -24.76 16.37 15.80
N SER A 25 -24.13 17.24 16.60
CA SER A 25 -24.56 17.49 17.99
C SER A 25 -25.66 18.54 18.17
N VAL A 26 -25.72 19.57 17.32
CA VAL A 26 -26.51 20.79 17.60
C VAL A 26 -27.83 20.84 16.83
N THR A 27 -27.88 20.51 15.55
CA THR A 27 -29.07 20.75 14.72
C THR A 27 -29.33 19.69 13.65
N GLY A 28 -28.47 18.71 13.50
CA GLY A 28 -28.38 17.95 12.23
C GLY A 28 -27.84 18.85 11.12
N ALA A 29 -27.12 18.29 10.16
CA ALA A 29 -26.68 19.04 9.00
C ALA A 29 -27.92 19.40 8.15
N PRO A 30 -28.02 20.65 7.61
CA PRO A 30 -29.02 20.95 6.60
C PRO A 30 -28.88 19.93 5.45
N ALA A 31 -30.02 19.44 4.93
CA ALA A 31 -30.01 18.39 3.90
C ALA A 31 -29.10 18.71 2.68
N VAL A 32 -28.98 19.98 2.33
CA VAL A 32 -28.08 20.43 1.24
C VAL A 32 -26.60 20.24 1.61
N VAL A 33 -26.22 20.48 2.87
CA VAL A 33 -24.84 20.28 3.36
C VAL A 33 -24.51 18.80 3.36
N ASP A 34 -25.41 18.01 3.92
CA ASP A 34 -25.23 16.55 4.01
C ASP A 34 -25.09 15.90 2.62
N GLN A 35 -26.00 16.22 1.69
CA GLN A 35 -25.91 15.77 0.31
C GLN A 35 -24.62 16.24 -0.39
N GLY A 36 -24.18 17.48 -0.11
CA GLY A 36 -22.93 18.01 -0.64
C GLY A 36 -21.69 17.24 -0.13
N ILE A 37 -21.67 16.90 1.14
CA ILE A 37 -20.60 16.10 1.76
C ILE A 37 -20.57 14.67 1.17
N ILE A 38 -21.72 14.03 1.08
CA ILE A 38 -21.84 12.69 0.48
C ILE A 38 -21.35 12.73 -0.98
N PHE A 39 -21.79 13.73 -1.76
CA PHE A 39 -21.32 13.89 -3.14
C PHE A 39 -19.80 14.05 -3.24
N LEU A 40 -19.18 14.86 -2.40
CA LEU A 40 -17.72 15.05 -2.39
C LEU A 40 -16.99 13.74 -2.04
N LYS A 41 -17.46 13.04 -1.00
CA LYS A 41 -16.91 11.74 -0.59
C LYS A 41 -17.00 10.72 -1.72
N GLU A 42 -18.21 10.50 -2.26
CA GLU A 42 -18.43 9.49 -3.30
C GLU A 42 -17.68 9.82 -4.59
N SER A 43 -17.62 11.10 -4.98
CA SER A 43 -16.84 11.54 -6.14
C SER A 43 -15.35 11.27 -5.97
N PHE A 44 -14.79 11.57 -4.80
CA PHE A 44 -13.39 11.31 -4.49
C PHE A 44 -13.08 9.82 -4.51
N LEU A 45 -13.92 8.99 -3.86
CA LEU A 45 -13.77 7.54 -3.86
C LEU A 45 -13.93 6.93 -5.26
N ALA A 46 -14.85 7.44 -6.07
CA ALA A 46 -15.04 7.00 -7.45
C ALA A 46 -13.79 7.27 -8.31
N VAL A 47 -13.19 8.46 -8.17
CA VAL A 47 -11.95 8.81 -8.87
C VAL A 47 -10.78 7.92 -8.43
N LEU A 48 -10.67 7.59 -7.16
CA LEU A 48 -9.66 6.63 -6.68
C LEU A 48 -9.91 5.24 -7.27
N ARG A 49 -11.15 4.73 -7.21
CA ARG A 49 -11.51 3.40 -7.76
C ARG A 49 -11.20 3.30 -9.25
N MET A 50 -11.44 4.36 -10.02
CA MET A 50 -11.13 4.42 -11.45
C MET A 50 -9.66 4.08 -11.76
N LEU A 51 -8.74 4.47 -10.88
CA LEU A 51 -7.31 4.29 -11.12
C LEU A 51 -6.76 2.94 -10.63
N ILE A 52 -7.44 2.24 -9.71
CA ILE A 52 -6.92 1.02 -9.07
C ILE A 52 -6.53 -0.03 -10.11
N GLY A 53 -7.44 -0.40 -11.01
CA GLY A 53 -7.21 -1.44 -12.00
C GLY A 53 -6.03 -1.14 -12.94
N PRO A 54 -6.07 0.00 -13.67
CA PRO A 54 -4.97 0.40 -14.54
C PRO A 54 -3.64 0.59 -13.81
N LEU A 55 -3.66 1.16 -12.60
CA LEU A 55 -2.46 1.39 -11.80
C LEU A 55 -1.77 0.06 -11.45
N ILE A 56 -2.52 -0.90 -10.89
CA ILE A 56 -1.97 -2.20 -10.52
C ILE A 56 -1.44 -2.91 -11.77
N PHE A 57 -2.22 -2.96 -12.85
CA PHE A 57 -1.83 -3.65 -14.07
C PHE A 57 -0.54 -3.11 -14.67
N PHE A 58 -0.49 -1.82 -14.98
CA PHE A 58 0.67 -1.23 -15.66
C PHE A 58 1.89 -1.07 -14.73
N SER A 59 1.69 -0.85 -13.44
CA SER A 59 2.80 -0.79 -12.48
C SER A 59 3.48 -2.15 -12.34
N LEU A 60 2.70 -3.23 -12.17
CA LEU A 60 3.23 -4.59 -12.09
C LEU A 60 3.87 -5.02 -13.42
N LEU A 61 3.19 -4.79 -14.54
CA LEU A 61 3.69 -5.11 -15.85
C LEU A 61 5.01 -4.38 -16.13
N ASN A 62 5.09 -3.08 -15.82
CA ASN A 62 6.33 -2.31 -15.94
C ASN A 62 7.43 -2.83 -15.01
N GLY A 63 7.08 -3.19 -13.77
CA GLY A 63 8.02 -3.81 -12.83
C GLY A 63 8.64 -5.09 -13.40
N ILE A 64 7.80 -6.02 -13.88
CA ILE A 64 8.26 -7.31 -14.42
C ILE A 64 9.05 -7.14 -15.71
N THR A 65 8.59 -6.29 -16.62
CA THR A 65 9.31 -6.05 -17.90
C THR A 65 10.64 -5.34 -17.69
N SER A 66 10.76 -4.50 -16.66
CA SER A 66 12.06 -3.91 -16.30
C SER A 66 13.04 -4.94 -15.70
N LEU A 67 12.53 -6.07 -15.16
CA LEU A 67 13.35 -7.19 -14.71
C LEU A 67 13.93 -8.03 -15.87
N GLY A 68 13.39 -7.94 -17.07
CA GLY A 68 13.79 -8.79 -18.20
C GLY A 68 15.25 -8.64 -18.63
N SER A 69 15.83 -7.46 -18.53
CA SER A 69 17.27 -7.24 -18.70
C SER A 69 18.12 -7.82 -17.55
N ILE A 70 17.50 -8.09 -16.42
CA ILE A 70 18.07 -8.50 -15.14
C ILE A 70 18.33 -10.00 -15.10
N VAL A 71 17.45 -10.81 -15.69
CA VAL A 71 17.60 -12.28 -15.77
C VAL A 71 18.88 -12.64 -16.55
N LYS A 72 19.38 -11.74 -17.40
CA LYS A 72 20.67 -11.89 -18.07
C LYS A 72 21.89 -11.68 -17.18
N LEU A 73 21.74 -10.98 -16.05
CA LEU A 73 22.73 -10.87 -14.98
C LEU A 73 22.57 -12.05 -14.01
N LYS A 74 22.78 -13.29 -14.47
CA LYS A 74 22.44 -14.56 -13.80
C LYS A 74 22.75 -14.64 -12.31
N THR A 75 23.82 -14.02 -11.84
CA THR A 75 24.28 -14.13 -10.44
C THR A 75 23.73 -12.98 -9.58
N LEU A 76 23.90 -11.73 -10.01
CA LEU A 76 23.49 -10.56 -9.23
C LEU A 76 21.96 -10.44 -9.14
N GLY A 77 21.25 -10.68 -10.27
CA GLY A 77 19.79 -10.61 -10.31
C GLY A 77 19.13 -11.66 -9.41
N GLY A 78 19.59 -12.91 -9.47
CA GLY A 78 19.07 -13.99 -8.63
C GLY A 78 19.30 -13.73 -7.14
N ALA A 79 20.48 -13.29 -6.76
CA ALA A 79 20.81 -12.92 -5.37
C ALA A 79 19.95 -11.76 -4.86
N THR A 80 19.75 -10.73 -5.70
CA THR A 80 18.93 -9.55 -5.36
C THR A 80 17.47 -9.92 -5.15
N ILE A 81 16.88 -10.68 -6.07
CA ILE A 81 15.48 -11.13 -5.97
C ILE A 81 15.31 -12.04 -4.75
N GLY A 82 16.24 -12.98 -4.55
CA GLY A 82 16.22 -13.87 -3.37
C GLY A 82 16.29 -13.10 -2.06
N TYR A 83 17.14 -12.07 -1.99
CA TYR A 83 17.24 -11.20 -0.82
C TYR A 83 15.95 -10.40 -0.59
N TYR A 84 15.36 -9.80 -1.62
CA TYR A 84 14.10 -9.07 -1.49
C TYR A 84 12.95 -9.97 -1.04
N PHE A 85 12.82 -11.13 -1.66
CA PHE A 85 11.82 -12.11 -1.23
C PHE A 85 12.01 -12.51 0.25
N PHE A 86 13.26 -12.71 0.68
CA PHE A 86 13.57 -13.03 2.06
C PHE A 86 13.18 -11.90 3.02
N THR A 87 13.60 -10.64 2.77
CA THR A 87 13.27 -9.52 3.67
C THR A 87 11.79 -9.22 3.72
N THR A 88 11.10 -9.26 2.58
CA THR A 88 9.65 -9.08 2.51
C THR A 88 8.90 -10.22 3.22
N SER A 89 9.37 -11.47 3.09
CA SER A 89 8.78 -12.60 3.83
C SER A 89 8.98 -12.44 5.33
N VAL A 90 10.14 -11.95 5.78
CA VAL A 90 10.40 -11.66 7.20
C VAL A 90 9.46 -10.57 7.70
N ALA A 91 9.30 -9.48 6.93
CA ALA A 91 8.41 -8.37 7.29
C ALA A 91 6.94 -8.81 7.40
N THR A 92 6.45 -9.54 6.39
CA THR A 92 5.08 -10.09 6.37
C THR A 92 4.86 -11.06 7.53
N SER A 93 5.82 -11.98 7.76
CA SER A 93 5.73 -12.93 8.87
C SER A 93 5.73 -12.23 10.22
N LEU A 94 6.52 -11.18 10.39
CA LEU A 94 6.54 -10.36 11.59
C LEU A 94 5.16 -9.72 11.84
N GLY A 95 4.54 -9.15 10.80
CA GLY A 95 3.20 -8.59 10.86
C GLY A 95 2.16 -9.62 11.29
N LEU A 96 2.13 -10.78 10.64
CA LEU A 96 1.19 -11.86 10.94
C LEU A 96 1.41 -12.46 12.33
N LEU A 97 2.66 -12.69 12.75
CA LEU A 97 2.96 -13.18 14.09
C LEU A 97 2.55 -12.18 15.15
N ALA A 98 2.81 -10.89 14.93
CA ALA A 98 2.38 -9.85 15.86
C ALA A 98 0.87 -9.84 16.03
N VAL A 99 0.11 -9.91 14.94
CA VAL A 99 -1.35 -10.01 14.99
C VAL A 99 -1.81 -11.28 15.70
N PHE A 100 -1.14 -12.41 15.49
CA PHE A 100 -1.50 -13.65 16.16
C PHE A 100 -1.37 -13.58 17.69
N PHE A 101 -0.37 -12.83 18.21
CA PHE A 101 -0.11 -12.70 19.63
C PHE A 101 -0.68 -11.42 20.25
N ILE A 102 -0.80 -10.35 19.47
CA ILE A 102 -1.17 -9.01 19.94
C ILE A 102 -2.25 -8.48 19.01
N GLN A 103 -3.50 -8.52 19.45
CA GLN A 103 -4.65 -7.97 18.73
C GLN A 103 -5.27 -6.85 19.57
N PRO A 104 -4.64 -5.69 19.66
CA PRO A 104 -5.04 -4.66 20.63
C PRO A 104 -6.43 -4.08 20.34
N TRP A 105 -6.87 -4.14 19.10
CA TRP A 105 -8.20 -3.66 18.68
C TRP A 105 -9.37 -4.56 19.11
N THR A 106 -9.11 -5.79 19.58
CA THR A 106 -10.16 -6.73 20.00
C THR A 106 -10.81 -6.36 21.34
N ASP A 107 -10.26 -5.40 22.05
CA ASP A 107 -10.87 -4.84 23.26
C ASP A 107 -12.18 -4.07 22.94
N HIS A 108 -12.44 -3.78 21.68
CA HIS A 108 -13.64 -3.12 21.19
C HIS A 108 -14.40 -4.04 20.22
N PRO A 109 -15.74 -4.04 20.22
CA PRO A 109 -16.53 -4.91 19.35
C PRO A 109 -16.31 -4.54 17.86
N PRO A 110 -16.49 -5.51 16.96
CA PRO A 110 -16.56 -5.23 15.51
C PRO A 110 -17.70 -4.24 15.19
N LEU A 111 -17.65 -3.64 14.00
CA LEU A 111 -18.72 -2.74 13.56
C LEU A 111 -20.05 -3.50 13.48
N GLU A 112 -21.08 -3.02 14.17
CA GLU A 112 -22.45 -3.49 14.00
C GLU A 112 -22.99 -2.94 12.66
N ASN A 113 -23.76 -3.74 11.92
CA ASN A 113 -24.39 -3.38 10.62
C ASN A 113 -23.53 -3.47 9.35
N VAL A 114 -22.75 -4.52 9.20
CA VAL A 114 -22.01 -4.82 7.96
C VAL A 114 -22.88 -5.48 6.86
N GLU A 115 -24.17 -5.70 7.10
CA GLU A 115 -25.09 -6.34 6.13
C GLU A 115 -25.14 -5.65 4.75
N SER A 116 -24.84 -4.35 4.69
CA SER A 116 -24.80 -3.60 3.43
C SER A 116 -23.58 -3.92 2.53
N ILE A 117 -22.52 -4.49 3.09
CA ILE A 117 -21.30 -4.81 2.34
C ILE A 117 -21.36 -6.23 1.76
N SER A 118 -22.17 -7.11 2.34
CA SER A 118 -22.37 -8.49 1.85
C SER A 118 -22.94 -8.57 0.43
N ASN A 119 -23.57 -7.51 -0.04
CA ASN A 119 -24.09 -7.40 -1.42
C ASN A 119 -23.05 -6.92 -2.44
N SER A 120 -21.84 -6.58 -2.02
CA SER A 120 -20.77 -6.25 -2.95
C SER A 120 -20.17 -7.54 -3.49
N ALA A 121 -20.26 -7.76 -4.80
CA ALA A 121 -19.76 -8.92 -5.54
C ALA A 121 -18.24 -9.18 -5.42
N LEU A 122 -17.59 -8.55 -4.45
CA LEU A 122 -16.16 -8.65 -4.13
C LEU A 122 -15.87 -9.65 -3.00
N LEU A 123 -16.88 -10.09 -2.24
CA LEU A 123 -16.65 -11.12 -1.23
C LEU A 123 -16.55 -12.47 -1.94
N LEU A 124 -15.46 -13.16 -1.72
CA LEU A 124 -15.33 -14.59 -1.98
C LEU A 124 -16.59 -15.25 -1.38
N GLN A 125 -17.45 -15.83 -2.22
CA GLN A 125 -18.50 -16.67 -1.65
C GLN A 125 -17.81 -17.70 -0.77
N PRO A 126 -18.26 -17.87 0.51
CA PRO A 126 -17.70 -18.89 1.34
C PRO A 126 -17.76 -20.20 0.56
N GLY A 127 -16.61 -20.74 0.17
CA GLY A 127 -16.55 -22.06 -0.43
C GLY A 127 -17.09 -23.06 0.60
N ASP A 128 -17.37 -24.26 0.16
CA ASP A 128 -17.83 -25.39 1.00
C ASP A 128 -16.85 -25.76 2.16
N GLY A 129 -15.89 -24.87 2.48
CA GLY A 129 -14.86 -25.07 3.50
C GLY A 129 -13.81 -26.11 3.11
N SER A 130 -13.92 -26.71 1.91
CA SER A 130 -12.91 -27.63 1.43
C SER A 130 -11.71 -26.90 0.85
N LEU A 131 -10.49 -27.39 1.10
CA LEU A 131 -9.28 -26.85 0.51
C LEU A 131 -9.37 -26.75 -1.02
N PHE A 132 -9.95 -27.76 -1.67
CA PHE A 132 -10.15 -27.74 -3.13
C PHE A 132 -11.17 -26.68 -3.59
N GLY A 133 -12.21 -26.40 -2.83
CA GLY A 133 -13.15 -25.31 -3.10
C GLY A 133 -12.48 -23.96 -3.03
N VAL A 134 -11.65 -23.72 -2.00
CA VAL A 134 -10.86 -22.48 -1.87
C VAL A 134 -9.87 -22.33 -3.02
N PHE A 135 -9.08 -23.37 -3.35
CA PHE A 135 -8.16 -23.33 -4.48
C PHE A 135 -8.89 -23.16 -5.82
N GLY A 136 -10.04 -23.79 -6.00
CA GLY A 136 -10.87 -23.64 -7.20
C GLY A 136 -11.38 -22.20 -7.38
N SER A 137 -11.87 -21.58 -6.32
CA SER A 137 -12.34 -20.19 -6.35
C SER A 137 -11.18 -19.18 -6.59
N LEU A 138 -10.03 -19.39 -5.97
CA LEU A 138 -8.83 -18.59 -6.23
C LEU A 138 -8.35 -18.74 -7.67
N ALA A 139 -8.31 -19.96 -8.21
CA ALA A 139 -7.91 -20.21 -9.59
C ALA A 139 -8.88 -19.56 -10.59
N SER A 140 -10.19 -19.66 -10.37
CA SER A 140 -11.18 -19.03 -11.24
C SER A 140 -11.10 -17.51 -11.26
N GLN A 141 -10.76 -16.88 -10.14
CA GLN A 141 -10.53 -15.45 -10.06
C GLN A 141 -9.18 -15.04 -10.70
N ALA A 142 -8.12 -15.81 -10.45
CA ALA A 142 -6.79 -15.56 -10.99
C ALA A 142 -6.79 -15.61 -12.52
N PHE A 143 -7.44 -16.62 -13.12
CA PHE A 143 -7.47 -16.83 -14.57
C PHE A 143 -8.67 -16.17 -15.26
N THR A 144 -9.09 -15.03 -14.77
CA THR A 144 -10.13 -14.20 -15.40
C THR A 144 -9.58 -13.46 -16.61
N ASN A 145 -10.45 -13.17 -17.60
CA ASN A 145 -10.10 -12.35 -18.76
C ASN A 145 -9.50 -10.99 -18.32
N PRO A 146 -8.38 -10.54 -18.91
CA PRO A 146 -7.66 -9.33 -18.46
C PRO A 146 -8.52 -8.07 -18.47
N VAL A 147 -9.39 -7.90 -19.48
CA VAL A 147 -10.29 -6.74 -19.57
C VAL A 147 -11.36 -6.81 -18.49
N ALA A 148 -11.96 -7.98 -18.29
CA ALA A 148 -12.95 -8.20 -17.24
C ALA A 148 -12.34 -8.04 -15.85
N ALA A 149 -11.10 -8.49 -15.63
CA ALA A 149 -10.40 -8.31 -14.36
C ALA A 149 -10.24 -6.82 -14.00
N ILE A 150 -9.83 -5.99 -14.96
CA ILE A 150 -9.69 -4.54 -14.76
C ILE A 150 -11.06 -3.88 -14.56
N ALA A 151 -12.05 -4.22 -15.38
CA ALA A 151 -13.38 -3.60 -15.33
C ALA A 151 -14.11 -3.90 -14.02
N ASN A 152 -13.98 -5.12 -13.50
CA ASN A 152 -14.62 -5.57 -12.27
C ASN A 152 -13.74 -5.42 -11.02
N LEU A 153 -12.56 -4.79 -11.13
CA LEU A 153 -11.58 -4.65 -10.04
C LEU A 153 -11.22 -5.99 -9.38
N ASN A 154 -11.17 -7.07 -10.16
CA ASN A 154 -10.68 -8.36 -9.68
C ASN A 154 -9.14 -8.30 -9.55
N ILE A 155 -8.67 -7.92 -8.37
CA ILE A 155 -7.24 -7.68 -8.10
C ILE A 155 -6.40 -8.91 -8.40
N LEU A 156 -6.84 -10.10 -8.00
CA LEU A 156 -6.11 -11.36 -8.26
C LEU A 156 -5.97 -11.63 -9.75
N GLY A 157 -7.05 -11.41 -10.52
CA GLY A 157 -7.03 -11.51 -11.98
C GLY A 157 -6.13 -10.47 -12.63
N ILE A 158 -6.15 -9.21 -12.14
CA ILE A 158 -5.26 -8.14 -12.64
C ILE A 158 -3.80 -8.51 -12.44
N VAL A 159 -3.44 -8.92 -11.22
CA VAL A 159 -2.07 -9.33 -10.86
C VAL A 159 -1.61 -10.51 -11.70
N THR A 160 -2.41 -11.58 -11.78
CA THR A 160 -2.08 -12.78 -12.56
C THR A 160 -1.86 -12.45 -14.05
N ASN A 161 -2.75 -11.65 -14.64
CA ASN A 161 -2.59 -11.22 -16.02
C ASN A 161 -1.34 -10.35 -16.21
N ALA A 162 -1.08 -9.37 -15.34
CA ALA A 162 0.11 -8.54 -15.45
C ALA A 162 1.40 -9.37 -15.36
N VAL A 163 1.44 -10.37 -14.46
CA VAL A 163 2.57 -11.29 -14.32
C VAL A 163 2.75 -12.14 -15.58
N LEU A 164 1.69 -12.76 -16.08
CA LEU A 164 1.76 -13.61 -17.29
C LEU A 164 2.18 -12.82 -18.52
N PHE A 165 1.55 -11.64 -18.77
CA PHE A 165 1.92 -10.78 -19.89
C PHE A 165 3.35 -10.25 -19.76
N GLY A 166 3.78 -9.86 -18.56
CA GLY A 166 5.12 -9.36 -18.28
C GLY A 166 6.19 -10.44 -18.54
N LEU A 167 5.98 -11.65 -18.03
CA LEU A 167 6.88 -12.77 -18.24
C LEU A 167 6.94 -13.17 -19.73
N ALA A 168 5.78 -13.31 -20.39
CA ALA A 168 5.71 -13.65 -21.79
C ALA A 168 6.42 -12.59 -22.66
N ALA A 169 6.18 -11.31 -22.43
CA ALA A 169 6.83 -10.23 -23.13
C ALA A 169 8.37 -10.27 -22.97
N THR A 170 8.83 -10.51 -21.75
CA THR A 170 10.26 -10.60 -21.42
C THR A 170 10.95 -11.78 -22.12
N ILE A 171 10.24 -12.90 -22.32
CA ILE A 171 10.78 -14.10 -22.96
C ILE A 171 10.77 -13.97 -24.49
N VAL A 172 9.72 -13.37 -25.06
CA VAL A 172 9.44 -13.41 -26.51
C VAL A 172 9.96 -12.17 -27.24
N LEU A 173 9.88 -10.99 -26.60
CA LEU A 173 10.18 -9.73 -27.26
C LEU A 173 11.66 -9.32 -27.07
N PRO A 174 12.29 -8.69 -28.10
CA PRO A 174 13.62 -8.11 -27.95
C PRO A 174 13.58 -6.92 -27.00
N GLU A 175 14.72 -6.61 -26.34
CA GLU A 175 14.82 -5.54 -25.35
C GLU A 175 14.43 -4.15 -25.87
N GLU A 176 14.62 -3.92 -27.17
CA GLU A 176 14.32 -2.65 -27.87
C GLU A 176 12.86 -2.59 -28.37
N SER A 177 12.02 -3.54 -27.95
CA SER A 177 10.63 -3.58 -28.40
C SER A 177 9.84 -2.34 -27.94
N ILE A 178 9.10 -1.75 -28.87
CA ILE A 178 8.15 -0.63 -28.61
C ILE A 178 7.16 -0.98 -27.51
N PHE A 179 6.87 -2.27 -27.28
CA PHE A 179 5.98 -2.72 -26.21
C PHE A 179 6.48 -2.28 -24.82
N PHE A 180 7.77 -2.41 -24.54
CA PHE A 180 8.34 -2.01 -23.24
C PHE A 180 8.27 -0.49 -23.03
N GLU A 181 8.52 0.26 -24.09
CA GLU A 181 8.37 1.72 -24.06
C GLU A 181 6.90 2.12 -23.84
N PHE A 182 5.96 1.46 -24.50
CA PHE A 182 4.52 1.68 -24.33
C PHE A 182 4.09 1.42 -22.89
N VAL A 183 4.49 0.29 -22.30
CA VAL A 183 4.16 -0.08 -20.89
C VAL A 183 4.72 0.96 -19.93
N ARG A 184 5.98 1.38 -20.11
CA ARG A 184 6.61 2.42 -19.30
C ARG A 184 5.85 3.75 -19.39
N ASN A 185 5.48 4.17 -20.60
CA ASN A 185 4.75 5.40 -20.84
C ASN A 185 3.34 5.34 -20.22
N CYS A 186 2.63 4.22 -20.34
CA CYS A 186 1.34 4.02 -19.65
C CYS A 186 1.48 4.14 -18.13
N ASN A 187 2.49 3.51 -17.54
CA ASN A 187 2.75 3.61 -16.11
C ASN A 187 3.04 5.05 -15.67
N LEU A 188 3.82 5.81 -16.45
CA LEU A 188 4.11 7.22 -16.20
C LEU A 188 2.83 8.10 -16.27
N LEU A 189 1.98 7.87 -17.28
CA LEU A 189 0.72 8.59 -17.44
C LEU A 189 -0.21 8.34 -16.27
N ILE A 190 -0.41 7.08 -15.87
CA ILE A 190 -1.27 6.71 -14.74
C ILE A 190 -0.72 7.27 -13.44
N SER A 191 0.58 7.19 -13.21
CA SER A 191 1.24 7.79 -12.04
C SER A 191 1.05 9.31 -12.00
N LYS A 192 1.06 9.98 -13.17
CA LYS A 192 0.79 11.41 -13.25
C LYS A 192 -0.67 11.75 -12.91
N ILE A 193 -1.62 10.96 -13.41
CA ILE A 193 -3.04 11.12 -13.10
C ILE A 193 -3.27 10.88 -11.60
N LEU A 194 -2.65 9.82 -11.01
CA LEU A 194 -2.68 9.59 -9.58
C LEU A 194 -2.17 10.79 -8.80
N GLY A 195 -1.07 11.41 -9.26
CA GLY A 195 -0.56 12.64 -8.66
C GLY A 195 -1.57 13.79 -8.66
N TRP A 196 -2.40 13.92 -9.70
CA TRP A 196 -3.50 14.91 -9.72
C TRP A 196 -4.62 14.55 -8.73
N VAL A 197 -4.97 13.26 -8.63
CA VAL A 197 -5.98 12.77 -7.70
C VAL A 197 -5.54 12.97 -6.24
N ILE A 198 -4.26 12.76 -5.95
CA ILE A 198 -3.68 13.02 -4.63
C ILE A 198 -3.83 14.50 -4.22
N LEU A 199 -3.84 15.44 -5.15
CA LEU A 199 -4.12 16.85 -4.82
C LEU A 199 -5.55 17.10 -4.33
N LEU A 200 -6.48 16.20 -4.63
CA LEU A 200 -7.87 16.25 -4.13
C LEU A 200 -8.01 15.61 -2.74
N LEU A 201 -6.96 14.96 -2.24
CA LEU A 201 -6.97 14.26 -0.95
C LEU A 201 -7.48 15.12 0.22
N PRO A 202 -7.12 16.41 0.38
CA PRO A 202 -7.67 17.24 1.46
C PRO A 202 -9.20 17.33 1.42
N ILE A 203 -9.78 17.45 0.23
CA ILE A 203 -11.24 17.55 0.05
C ILE A 203 -11.90 16.21 0.39
N GLY A 204 -11.33 15.10 -0.11
CA GLY A 204 -11.84 13.75 0.18
C GLY A 204 -11.77 13.42 1.67
N ILE A 205 -10.65 13.68 2.31
CA ILE A 205 -10.46 13.44 3.76
C ILE A 205 -11.39 14.32 4.60
N PHE A 206 -11.56 15.59 4.22
CA PHE A 206 -12.53 16.45 4.88
C PHE A 206 -13.95 15.83 4.85
N ALA A 207 -14.42 15.41 3.68
CA ALA A 207 -15.76 14.86 3.53
C ALA A 207 -15.94 13.54 4.28
N ILE A 208 -14.96 12.64 4.21
CA ILE A 208 -14.98 11.36 4.92
C ILE A 208 -15.05 11.57 6.43
N LEU A 209 -14.19 12.43 6.98
CA LEU A 209 -14.11 12.66 8.42
C LEU A 209 -15.28 13.50 8.94
N PHE A 210 -15.85 14.38 8.13
CA PHE A 210 -17.09 15.09 8.45
C PHE A 210 -18.25 14.10 8.65
N GLU A 211 -18.48 13.23 7.66
CA GLU A 211 -19.56 12.25 7.73
C GLU A 211 -19.36 11.28 8.89
N PHE A 212 -18.14 10.76 9.06
CA PHE A 212 -17.79 9.89 10.17
C PHE A 212 -18.11 10.54 11.53
N SER A 213 -17.69 11.79 11.74
CA SER A 213 -17.92 12.51 12.99
C SER A 213 -19.42 12.80 13.22
N ALA A 214 -20.16 13.16 12.18
CA ALA A 214 -21.59 13.41 12.26
C ALA A 214 -22.37 12.14 12.63
N GLN A 215 -22.06 11.00 12.01
CA GLN A 215 -22.70 9.70 12.27
C GLN A 215 -22.35 9.18 13.67
N THR A 216 -21.14 9.41 14.15
CA THR A 216 -20.74 9.04 15.52
C THR A 216 -21.58 9.76 16.57
N ILE A 217 -21.84 11.05 16.36
CA ILE A 217 -22.60 11.87 17.32
C ILE A 217 -24.12 11.60 17.26
N SER A 218 -24.65 11.32 16.06
CA SER A 218 -26.07 10.94 15.91
C SER A 218 -26.38 9.58 16.54
N GLY A 219 -25.38 8.81 16.94
CA GLY A 219 -25.54 7.48 17.55
C GLY A 219 -25.74 6.36 16.52
N ASP A 220 -25.57 6.68 15.24
CA ASP A 220 -25.67 5.68 14.16
C ASP A 220 -24.43 4.77 14.08
N MET A 221 -23.31 5.18 14.70
CA MET A 221 -22.08 4.38 14.83
C MET A 221 -21.44 4.57 16.22
N ASP A 222 -20.87 3.51 16.79
CA ASP A 222 -19.95 3.62 17.92
C ASP A 222 -18.58 4.10 17.46
N GLY A 223 -18.51 5.39 17.12
CA GLY A 223 -17.28 5.99 16.61
C GLY A 223 -16.19 6.10 17.67
N GLY A 224 -16.53 6.04 18.96
CA GLY A 224 -15.55 5.99 20.03
C GLY A 224 -14.72 4.72 19.96
N ALA A 225 -15.37 3.57 19.86
CA ALA A 225 -14.72 2.27 19.70
C ALA A 225 -13.84 2.22 18.43
N LEU A 226 -14.37 2.68 17.29
CA LEU A 226 -13.62 2.70 16.05
C LEU A 226 -12.36 3.59 16.11
N VAL A 227 -12.43 4.76 16.76
CA VAL A 227 -11.25 5.62 16.95
C VAL A 227 -10.16 4.90 17.75
N PHE A 228 -10.52 4.23 18.85
CA PHE A 228 -9.56 3.47 19.66
C PHE A 228 -8.99 2.29 18.87
N GLN A 229 -9.80 1.53 18.13
CA GLN A 229 -9.34 0.45 17.25
C GLN A 229 -8.34 0.95 16.19
N LEU A 230 -8.60 2.11 15.58
CA LEU A 230 -7.69 2.72 14.60
C LEU A 230 -6.39 3.22 15.24
N LEU A 231 -6.44 3.74 16.46
CA LEU A 231 -5.24 4.14 17.21
C LEU A 231 -4.39 2.92 17.56
N ASP A 232 -5.00 1.84 18.03
CA ASP A 232 -4.33 0.59 18.37
C ASP A 232 -3.69 -0.05 17.13
N PHE A 233 -4.44 -0.11 16.03
CA PHE A 233 -3.92 -0.55 14.73
C PHE A 233 -2.73 0.31 14.29
N SER A 234 -2.87 1.64 14.31
CA SER A 234 -1.82 2.56 13.91
C SER A 234 -0.58 2.45 14.80
N GLY A 235 -0.78 2.31 16.10
CA GLY A 235 0.29 2.11 17.06
C GLY A 235 1.08 0.83 16.80
N LEU A 236 0.38 -0.27 16.51
CA LEU A 236 1.00 -1.55 16.18
C LEU A 236 1.77 -1.47 14.84
N VAL A 237 1.18 -0.85 13.80
CA VAL A 237 1.85 -0.65 12.50
C VAL A 237 3.13 0.16 12.67
N VAL A 238 3.07 1.30 13.34
CA VAL A 238 4.23 2.16 13.56
C VAL A 238 5.29 1.43 14.39
N GLY A 239 4.89 0.78 15.48
CA GLY A 239 5.79 0.04 16.35
C GLY A 239 6.53 -1.07 15.61
N LEU A 240 5.83 -1.89 14.83
CA LEU A 240 6.42 -2.99 14.07
C LEU A 240 7.27 -2.49 12.90
N THR A 241 6.86 -1.44 12.22
CA THR A 241 7.66 -0.83 11.14
C THR A 241 8.99 -0.29 11.68
N LEU A 242 8.96 0.39 12.82
CA LEU A 242 10.18 0.84 13.50
C LEU A 242 11.02 -0.35 13.98
N PHE A 243 10.41 -1.37 14.56
CA PHE A 243 11.11 -2.59 14.98
C PHE A 243 11.80 -3.28 13.79
N HIS A 244 11.09 -3.45 12.66
CA HIS A 244 11.66 -4.03 11.45
C HIS A 244 12.81 -3.18 10.90
N GLY A 245 12.60 -1.86 10.75
CA GLY A 245 13.58 -0.93 10.18
C GLY A 245 14.80 -0.67 11.06
N LEU A 246 14.63 -0.60 12.40
CA LEU A 246 15.69 -0.23 13.33
C LEU A 246 16.40 -1.44 13.96
N ILE A 247 15.77 -2.61 13.98
CA ILE A 247 16.32 -3.81 14.63
C ILE A 247 16.51 -4.92 13.60
N VAL A 248 15.49 -5.35 12.88
CA VAL A 248 15.55 -6.53 12.01
C VAL A 248 16.49 -6.32 10.84
N LEU A 249 16.30 -5.25 10.05
CA LEU A 249 17.16 -4.98 8.88
C LEU A 249 18.62 -4.71 9.25
N PRO A 250 18.94 -3.89 10.29
CA PRO A 250 20.32 -3.74 10.74
C PRO A 250 20.95 -5.02 11.30
N LEU A 251 20.15 -5.88 11.95
CA LEU A 251 20.61 -7.20 12.41
C LEU A 251 21.00 -8.09 11.23
N ILE A 252 20.17 -8.13 10.17
CA ILE A 252 20.47 -8.86 8.94
C ILE A 252 21.77 -8.33 8.32
N ALA A 253 21.94 -7.01 8.23
CA ALA A 253 23.16 -6.40 7.71
C ALA A 253 24.38 -6.73 8.57
N TRP A 254 24.25 -6.70 9.89
CA TRP A 254 25.33 -7.08 10.81
C TRP A 254 25.74 -8.54 10.65
N LEU A 255 24.79 -9.44 10.54
CA LEU A 255 25.06 -10.87 10.34
C LEU A 255 25.68 -11.16 8.96
N ALA A 256 25.26 -10.42 7.92
CA ALA A 256 25.72 -10.65 6.55
C ALA A 256 27.10 -10.06 6.26
N VAL A 257 27.40 -8.84 6.75
CA VAL A 257 28.60 -8.09 6.40
C VAL A 257 29.40 -7.61 7.62
N SER A 258 29.02 -8.01 8.83
CA SER A 258 29.69 -7.64 10.10
C SER A 258 29.77 -6.13 10.36
N MET A 259 28.93 -5.33 9.68
CA MET A 259 28.82 -3.89 9.91
C MET A 259 27.91 -3.63 11.11
N SER A 260 28.40 -2.88 12.11
CA SER A 260 27.60 -2.60 13.31
C SER A 260 26.35 -1.74 12.95
N PRO A 261 25.19 -1.97 13.60
CA PRO A 261 24.00 -1.16 13.38
C PRO A 261 24.23 0.34 13.54
N PHE A 262 25.03 0.74 14.51
CA PHE A 262 25.36 2.14 14.74
C PHE A 262 26.17 2.75 13.58
N GLU A 263 27.16 2.02 13.06
CA GLU A 263 27.93 2.44 11.89
C GLU A 263 27.06 2.54 10.65
N LEU A 264 26.17 1.55 10.43
CA LEU A 264 25.21 1.55 9.34
C LEU A 264 24.33 2.81 9.38
N PHE A 265 23.65 3.07 10.50
CA PHE A 265 22.79 4.25 10.63
C PHE A 265 23.54 5.58 10.45
N ARG A 266 24.77 5.68 10.94
CA ARG A 266 25.59 6.87 10.72
C ARG A 266 25.85 7.11 9.23
N LYS A 267 26.15 6.06 8.48
CA LYS A 267 26.43 6.15 7.04
C LYS A 267 25.17 6.43 6.21
N ILE A 268 24.04 5.78 6.52
CA ILE A 268 22.77 5.93 5.76
C ILE A 268 21.87 7.04 6.30
N SER A 269 22.30 7.85 7.25
CA SER A 269 21.47 8.90 7.86
C SER A 269 20.90 9.90 6.84
N ARG A 270 21.69 10.27 5.82
CA ARG A 270 21.25 11.21 4.77
C ARG A 270 20.06 10.66 3.97
N PRO A 271 20.13 9.46 3.34
CA PRO A 271 18.99 8.91 2.62
C PRO A 271 17.80 8.64 3.55
N LEU A 272 18.00 8.27 4.83
CA LEU A 272 16.90 8.10 5.77
C LEU A 272 16.12 9.39 6.00
N ILE A 273 16.80 10.52 6.22
CA ILE A 273 16.16 11.83 6.40
C ILE A 273 15.39 12.24 5.13
N VAL A 274 16.00 12.04 3.96
CA VAL A 274 15.33 12.37 2.68
C VAL A 274 14.14 11.47 2.44
N ALA A 275 14.24 10.16 2.70
CA ALA A 275 13.14 9.22 2.57
C ALA A 275 11.96 9.57 3.48
N PHE A 276 12.25 9.89 4.74
CA PHE A 276 11.23 10.31 5.70
C PHE A 276 10.56 11.63 5.28
N SER A 277 11.35 12.60 4.80
CA SER A 277 10.83 13.91 4.40
C SER A 277 10.02 13.88 3.11
N THR A 278 10.36 13.00 2.19
CA THR A 278 9.70 12.89 0.87
C THR A 278 8.61 11.84 0.85
N SER A 279 8.60 10.90 1.81
CA SER A 279 7.78 9.69 1.82
C SER A 279 7.84 8.94 0.47
N SER A 280 9.02 8.95 -0.18
CA SER A 280 9.20 8.41 -1.53
C SER A 280 10.58 7.78 -1.72
N SER A 281 10.62 6.47 -1.90
CA SER A 281 11.84 5.73 -2.22
C SER A 281 12.46 6.19 -3.55
N SER A 282 11.62 6.44 -4.55
CA SER A 282 12.09 6.89 -5.87
C SER A 282 12.72 8.29 -5.81
N SER A 283 12.15 9.22 -5.02
CA SER A 283 12.72 10.56 -4.84
C SER A 283 14.03 10.53 -4.04
N THR A 284 14.20 9.52 -3.19
CA THR A 284 15.41 9.34 -2.37
C THR A 284 16.52 8.64 -3.13
N LEU A 285 16.21 7.95 -4.23
CA LEU A 285 17.11 7.08 -4.96
C LEU A 285 18.44 7.72 -5.33
N PRO A 286 18.53 8.96 -5.86
CA PRO A 286 19.83 9.58 -6.17
C PRO A 286 20.73 9.71 -4.94
N VAL A 287 20.14 10.05 -3.79
CA VAL A 287 20.88 10.18 -2.53
C VAL A 287 21.33 8.80 -2.01
N SER A 288 20.46 7.79 -2.16
CA SER A 288 20.74 6.40 -1.76
C SER A 288 21.88 5.80 -2.58
N ILE A 289 21.87 6.00 -3.91
CA ILE A 289 22.96 5.53 -4.80
C ILE A 289 24.28 6.19 -4.39
N ARG A 290 24.29 7.50 -4.25
CA ARG A 290 25.48 8.25 -3.86
C ARG A 290 26.05 7.79 -2.50
N THR A 291 25.18 7.60 -1.50
CA THR A 291 25.58 7.09 -0.19
C THR A 291 26.15 5.67 -0.27
N ALA A 292 25.55 4.81 -1.09
CA ALA A 292 26.05 3.45 -1.29
C ALA A 292 27.46 3.45 -1.89
N GLU A 293 27.73 4.31 -2.86
CA GLU A 293 29.02 4.39 -3.56
C GLU A 293 30.09 5.11 -2.72
N GLU A 294 29.77 6.29 -2.17
CA GLU A 294 30.74 7.14 -1.48
C GLU A 294 30.97 6.71 -0.01
N ASP A 295 29.90 6.41 0.75
CA ASP A 295 29.96 6.15 2.19
C ASP A 295 30.07 4.65 2.53
N LEU A 296 29.49 3.77 1.70
CA LEU A 296 29.50 2.32 1.89
C LEU A 296 30.49 1.60 0.96
N SER A 297 31.11 2.31 0.01
CA SER A 297 32.07 1.76 -0.97
C SER A 297 31.52 0.58 -1.78
N ILE A 298 30.22 0.63 -2.12
CA ILE A 298 29.57 -0.37 -2.96
C ILE A 298 29.87 -0.07 -4.43
N ASP A 299 30.22 -1.10 -5.20
CA ASP A 299 30.46 -0.99 -6.65
C ASP A 299 29.26 -0.36 -7.38
N THR A 300 29.51 0.64 -8.23
CA THR A 300 28.47 1.35 -9.00
C THR A 300 27.57 0.41 -9.81
N ARG A 301 28.10 -0.72 -10.31
CA ARG A 301 27.29 -1.73 -11.03
C ARG A 301 26.25 -2.39 -10.12
N VAL A 302 26.55 -2.52 -8.82
CA VAL A 302 25.64 -3.09 -7.83
C VAL A 302 24.63 -2.03 -7.39
N SER A 303 25.09 -0.85 -7.02
CA SER A 303 24.24 0.24 -6.51
C SER A 303 23.23 0.71 -7.56
N SER A 304 23.68 0.94 -8.81
CA SER A 304 22.83 1.38 -9.92
C SER A 304 21.82 0.33 -10.38
N PHE A 305 22.01 -0.92 -10.00
CA PHE A 305 21.11 -2.01 -10.30
C PHE A 305 20.16 -2.32 -9.12
N VAL A 306 20.71 -2.61 -7.95
CA VAL A 306 19.94 -3.07 -6.78
C VAL A 306 19.03 -1.97 -6.26
N LEU A 307 19.52 -0.73 -6.09
CA LEU A 307 18.72 0.32 -5.44
C LEU A 307 17.50 0.78 -6.24
N PRO A 308 17.55 1.00 -7.58
CA PRO A 308 16.35 1.31 -8.36
C PRO A 308 15.32 0.18 -8.32
N LEU A 309 15.78 -1.06 -8.39
CA LEU A 309 14.93 -2.22 -8.30
C LEU A 309 14.26 -2.32 -6.94
N GLY A 310 15.04 -2.16 -5.86
CA GLY A 310 14.54 -2.19 -4.50
C GLY A 310 13.52 -1.08 -4.21
N ALA A 311 13.72 0.10 -4.77
CA ALA A 311 12.78 1.21 -4.62
C ALA A 311 11.37 0.92 -5.17
N THR A 312 11.22 -0.09 -6.03
CA THR A 312 9.94 -0.48 -6.65
C THR A 312 9.41 -1.83 -6.20
N ILE A 313 10.28 -2.79 -5.87
CA ILE A 313 9.88 -4.18 -5.60
C ILE A 313 10.05 -4.55 -4.13
N ASN A 314 11.08 -4.03 -3.45
CA ASN A 314 11.35 -4.36 -2.06
C ASN A 314 10.69 -3.36 -1.12
N MET A 315 9.41 -3.56 -0.86
CA MET A 315 8.58 -2.67 -0.04
C MET A 315 8.17 -3.37 1.27
N ASP A 316 9.14 -3.71 2.11
CA ASP A 316 8.94 -4.45 3.36
C ASP A 316 7.93 -3.78 4.31
N GLY A 317 8.00 -2.43 4.43
CA GLY A 317 7.05 -1.68 5.25
C GLY A 317 5.61 -1.74 4.72
N THR A 318 5.44 -1.73 3.40
CA THR A 318 4.13 -1.90 2.77
C THR A 318 3.59 -3.31 2.99
N ALA A 319 4.41 -4.34 2.77
CA ALA A 319 4.01 -5.74 2.97
C ALA A 319 3.62 -6.02 4.43
N LEU A 320 4.34 -5.46 5.40
CA LEU A 320 4.00 -5.52 6.82
C LEU A 320 2.66 -4.84 7.11
N PHE A 321 2.47 -3.61 6.59
CA PHE A 321 1.22 -2.88 6.74
C PHE A 321 0.03 -3.64 6.14
N GLU A 322 0.17 -4.18 4.92
CA GLU A 322 -0.89 -4.93 4.24
C GLU A 322 -1.29 -6.19 5.01
N ALA A 323 -0.31 -6.91 5.56
CA ALA A 323 -0.57 -8.08 6.39
C ALA A 323 -1.38 -7.74 7.65
N LEU A 324 -1.01 -6.66 8.35
CA LEU A 324 -1.75 -6.16 9.52
C LEU A 324 -3.13 -5.65 9.14
N ALA A 325 -3.23 -4.86 8.06
CA ALA A 325 -4.47 -4.26 7.61
C ALA A 325 -5.50 -5.32 7.17
N ALA A 326 -5.07 -6.38 6.51
CA ALA A 326 -5.94 -7.47 6.10
C ALA A 326 -6.63 -8.13 7.32
N VAL A 327 -5.88 -8.43 8.39
CA VAL A 327 -6.44 -9.04 9.58
C VAL A 327 -7.28 -8.04 10.39
N PHE A 328 -6.82 -6.79 10.50
CA PHE A 328 -7.59 -5.74 11.16
C PHE A 328 -8.95 -5.50 10.49
N LEU A 329 -8.96 -5.42 9.15
CA LEU A 329 -10.20 -5.24 8.40
C LEU A 329 -11.11 -6.48 8.52
N ALA A 330 -10.55 -7.70 8.48
CA ALA A 330 -11.34 -8.92 8.70
C ALA A 330 -12.03 -8.85 10.06
N TYR A 331 -11.31 -8.50 11.12
CA TYR A 331 -11.89 -8.31 12.45
C TYR A 331 -12.96 -7.20 12.47
N LEU A 332 -12.63 -6.03 11.91
CA LEU A 332 -13.53 -4.86 11.91
C LEU A 332 -14.88 -5.17 11.24
N TYR A 333 -14.86 -5.99 10.20
CA TYR A 333 -16.06 -6.42 9.47
C TYR A 333 -16.63 -7.77 9.91
N GLY A 334 -16.19 -8.32 11.03
CA GLY A 334 -16.72 -9.57 11.59
C GLY A 334 -16.50 -10.79 10.69
N VAL A 335 -15.44 -10.80 9.88
CA VAL A 335 -15.04 -11.94 9.05
C VAL A 335 -14.12 -12.82 9.88
N GLU A 336 -14.55 -14.04 10.21
CA GLU A 336 -13.77 -15.04 10.95
C GLU A 336 -12.84 -15.84 10.03
#